data_c44d7c96939059ea47847e0f5024f4a2
#
_entry.id   c44d7c96939059ea47847e0f5024f4a2
#
_cell.length_a   1.000
_cell.length_b   1.000
_cell.length_c   1.000
_cell.angle_alpha   90.00
_cell.angle_beta   90.00
_cell.angle_gamma   90.00
#
_symmetry.space_group_name_H-M   'P 1'
#
loop_
_entity.id
_entity.type
_entity.pdbx_description
1 polymer ?
#
loop_
_entity_poly.entity_id
_entity_poly.type
_entity_poly.pdbx_seq_one_letter_code
_entity_poly.pdbx_strand_id
1 'polypeptide(L)'
;MELRREHPEALAGFETAPPRRVRAWTAFALALWLAAFALDWMARLVSFRWQDEWLARPPPPPAAAAAAASQWTVPDQTGAGLTQMIPVSRIAARYAEFHPGYVSHRDAFGYGNAPLPEGARHRVVMLGDSFMLSLGTQNVAQALAGIGGIEVYNHAKPGAGPFRELGKFILADRFDPRPDVVVWNLSGRELGAPLFLRQPVEAWFQKIDVWDAYQRAEAKPHVRWGQLAPAMLRKAWPNTSLLAYAGRQLWARVKLAVLREWPRDVLGAEDPQFGPMLFYRENLRVLPQLGPGENAQGIVRMVAQVAEGFRGRGQVLVVLLVPEKEQIHTAALPAGDQAALAVGPALFAEIDAGLEAVGTPVVDLMPAFQQATAQGRRLYWRDDTHWNDAGIQLAAEELWHAVEPLLK
;
A
#
# COMPACT_ATOMS: atom_id res chain seq x y z
N MET A 1 -43.42 5.69 -58.29
CA MET A 1 -42.40 4.77 -57.75
C MET A 1 -42.97 4.18 -56.48
N GLU A 2 -43.70 3.05 -56.68
CA GLU A 2 -44.42 2.32 -55.64
C GLU A 2 -43.40 1.54 -54.80
N LEU A 3 -43.29 1.83 -53.50
CA LEU A 3 -42.65 0.93 -52.53
C LEU A 3 -43.73 0.09 -51.89
N ARG A 4 -43.71 -1.16 -52.27
CA ARG A 4 -44.54 -2.25 -51.79
C ARG A 4 -44.65 -2.27 -50.28
N ARG A 5 -45.87 -2.25 -49.78
CA ARG A 5 -46.24 -2.73 -48.47
C ARG A 5 -46.19 -4.26 -48.50
N GLU A 6 -45.14 -4.85 -47.96
CA GLU A 6 -45.07 -6.30 -47.73
C GLU A 6 -44.94 -6.58 -46.23
N HIS A 7 -45.87 -7.36 -45.76
CA HIS A 7 -45.96 -8.15 -44.57
C HIS A 7 -46.24 -7.51 -43.19
N PRO A 8 -47.52 -7.29 -42.85
CA PRO A 8 -47.92 -7.19 -41.44
C PRO A 8 -48.10 -8.54 -40.76
N GLU A 9 -48.03 -9.70 -41.46
CA GLU A 9 -48.30 -11.02 -40.87
C GLU A 9 -47.13 -11.73 -40.20
N ALA A 10 -45.91 -11.23 -40.35
CA ALA A 10 -44.72 -11.83 -39.77
C ALA A 10 -44.54 -11.61 -38.24
N LEU A 11 -45.33 -10.72 -37.64
CA LEU A 11 -45.23 -10.42 -36.18
C LEU A 11 -46.37 -11.04 -35.36
N ALA A 12 -47.35 -11.66 -35.96
CA ALA A 12 -48.49 -12.30 -35.24
C ALA A 12 -48.15 -13.65 -34.56
N GLY A 13 -46.93 -14.16 -34.72
CA GLY A 13 -46.51 -15.45 -34.21
C GLY A 13 -45.79 -15.49 -32.86
N PHE A 14 -45.51 -14.33 -32.23
CA PHE A 14 -44.73 -14.30 -30.99
C PHE A 14 -45.53 -14.20 -29.70
N GLU A 15 -46.82 -14.22 -29.72
CA GLU A 15 -47.67 -14.22 -28.52
C GLU A 15 -48.12 -15.63 -28.08
N THR A 16 -47.35 -16.66 -28.31
CA THR A 16 -47.61 -17.93 -27.62
C THR A 16 -47.03 -17.88 -26.22
N ALA A 17 -47.92 -17.91 -25.24
CA ALA A 17 -47.51 -18.00 -23.83
C ALA A 17 -46.46 -19.12 -23.68
N PRO A 18 -45.32 -18.84 -23.02
CA PRO A 18 -44.25 -19.82 -22.93
C PRO A 18 -44.74 -21.16 -22.40
N PRO A 19 -44.24 -22.28 -22.92
CA PRO A 19 -44.73 -23.63 -22.55
C PRO A 19 -44.66 -23.80 -21.02
N ARG A 20 -45.61 -24.55 -20.43
CA ARG A 20 -45.76 -24.75 -18.96
C ARG A 20 -44.41 -25.04 -18.27
N ARG A 21 -43.51 -25.79 -18.92
CA ARG A 21 -42.15 -26.09 -18.41
C ARG A 21 -41.30 -24.85 -18.26
N VAL A 22 -41.32 -23.93 -19.22
CA VAL A 22 -40.56 -22.66 -19.16
C VAL A 22 -41.05 -21.79 -18.01
N ARG A 23 -42.40 -21.71 -17.84
CA ARG A 23 -42.97 -20.96 -16.70
C ARG A 23 -42.59 -21.58 -15.34
N ALA A 24 -42.58 -22.92 -15.25
CA ALA A 24 -42.16 -23.61 -14.04
C ALA A 24 -40.68 -23.37 -13.72
N TRP A 25 -39.81 -23.45 -14.72
CA TRP A 25 -38.38 -23.15 -14.54
C TRP A 25 -38.15 -21.69 -14.19
N THR A 26 -38.85 -20.76 -14.79
CA THR A 26 -38.76 -19.34 -14.46
C THR A 26 -39.24 -19.05 -13.04
N ALA A 27 -40.36 -19.66 -12.62
CA ALA A 27 -40.88 -19.55 -11.26
C ALA A 27 -39.92 -20.18 -10.23
N PHE A 28 -39.32 -21.33 -10.53
CA PHE A 28 -38.34 -21.99 -9.70
C PHE A 28 -37.08 -21.13 -9.59
N ALA A 29 -36.53 -20.58 -10.69
CA ALA A 29 -35.38 -19.72 -10.69
C ALA A 29 -35.63 -18.43 -9.90
N LEU A 30 -36.82 -17.82 -10.03
CA LEU A 30 -37.22 -16.65 -9.26
C LEU A 30 -37.35 -16.97 -7.78
N ALA A 31 -37.95 -18.10 -7.40
CA ALA A 31 -38.05 -18.53 -6.01
C ALA A 31 -36.67 -18.78 -5.38
N LEU A 32 -35.78 -19.44 -6.12
CA LEU A 32 -34.40 -19.65 -5.70
C LEU A 32 -33.66 -18.33 -5.50
N TRP A 33 -33.85 -17.40 -6.42
CA TRP A 33 -33.26 -16.06 -6.34
C TRP A 33 -33.79 -15.27 -5.15
N LEU A 34 -35.12 -15.31 -4.89
CA LEU A 34 -35.73 -14.66 -3.72
C LEU A 34 -35.27 -15.28 -2.41
N ALA A 35 -35.13 -16.61 -2.34
CA ALA A 35 -34.62 -17.33 -1.19
C ALA A 35 -33.15 -16.94 -0.92
N ALA A 36 -32.30 -16.88 -1.96
CA ALA A 36 -30.93 -16.45 -1.85
C ALA A 36 -30.82 -14.98 -1.40
N PHE A 37 -31.71 -14.12 -1.90
CA PHE A 37 -31.80 -12.72 -1.48
C PHE A 37 -32.23 -12.59 -0.02
N ALA A 38 -33.20 -13.38 0.44
CA ALA A 38 -33.65 -13.40 1.83
C ALA A 38 -32.54 -13.88 2.77
N LEU A 39 -31.80 -14.93 2.38
CA LEU A 39 -30.63 -15.42 3.13
C LEU A 39 -29.50 -14.36 3.21
N ASP A 40 -29.23 -13.68 2.11
CA ASP A 40 -28.25 -12.59 2.07
C ASP A 40 -28.67 -11.43 3.00
N TRP A 41 -29.97 -11.14 3.05
CA TRP A 41 -30.54 -10.12 3.94
C TRP A 41 -30.45 -10.52 5.41
N MET A 42 -30.78 -11.77 5.76
CA MET A 42 -30.62 -12.29 7.12
C MET A 42 -29.14 -12.29 7.56
N ALA A 43 -28.22 -12.71 6.68
CA ALA A 43 -26.79 -12.66 6.97
C ALA A 43 -26.31 -11.25 7.31
N ARG A 44 -26.88 -10.20 6.67
CA ARG A 44 -26.58 -8.80 6.97
C ARG A 44 -27.11 -8.35 8.34
N LEU A 45 -28.28 -8.81 8.73
CA LEU A 45 -28.87 -8.48 10.03
C LEU A 45 -28.06 -9.05 11.19
N VAL A 46 -27.37 -10.16 10.99
CA VAL A 46 -26.47 -10.79 11.97
C VAL A 46 -25.07 -10.11 12.00
N SER A 47 -24.87 -9.02 11.25
CA SER A 47 -23.60 -8.27 11.21
C SER A 47 -22.39 -9.13 10.75
N PHE A 48 -22.64 -10.12 9.90
CA PHE A 48 -21.58 -11.00 9.43
C PHE A 48 -20.70 -10.29 8.39
N ARG A 49 -19.41 -10.13 8.69
CA ARG A 49 -18.43 -9.50 7.82
C ARG A 49 -17.65 -10.55 7.03
N TRP A 50 -18.23 -11.06 5.96
CA TRP A 50 -17.64 -12.10 5.12
C TRP A 50 -16.21 -11.84 4.66
N GLN A 51 -15.84 -10.57 4.40
CA GLN A 51 -14.52 -10.20 3.96
C GLN A 51 -13.47 -10.27 5.07
N ASP A 52 -13.87 -9.94 6.29
CA ASP A 52 -12.93 -9.86 7.42
C ASP A 52 -12.67 -11.25 8.04
N GLU A 53 -13.60 -12.18 7.90
CA GLU A 53 -13.50 -13.51 8.54
C GLU A 53 -12.99 -14.60 7.59
N TRP A 54 -13.30 -14.54 6.30
CA TRP A 54 -12.86 -15.53 5.31
C TRP A 54 -11.50 -15.25 4.68
N LEU A 55 -11.06 -13.98 4.70
CA LEU A 55 -9.71 -13.56 4.33
C LEU A 55 -8.86 -13.30 5.58
N ALA A 56 -9.30 -13.82 6.73
CA ALA A 56 -8.69 -13.54 8.01
C ALA A 56 -7.17 -13.77 7.95
N ARG A 57 -6.45 -12.69 7.76
CA ARG A 57 -5.20 -12.52 8.50
C ARG A 57 -5.55 -12.81 9.96
N PRO A 58 -4.69 -13.52 10.71
CA PRO A 58 -4.93 -13.67 12.13
C PRO A 58 -5.31 -12.31 12.71
N PRO A 59 -6.39 -12.21 13.49
CA PRO A 59 -6.87 -10.94 13.98
C PRO A 59 -5.71 -10.22 14.64
N PRO A 60 -5.53 -8.91 14.40
CA PRO A 60 -4.56 -8.15 15.18
C PRO A 60 -4.89 -8.39 16.66
N PRO A 61 -3.90 -8.58 17.51
CA PRO A 61 -4.13 -8.82 18.93
C PRO A 61 -5.06 -7.71 19.46
N PRO A 62 -6.01 -8.04 20.34
CA PRO A 62 -7.02 -7.10 20.82
C PRO A 62 -6.34 -5.83 21.35
N ALA A 63 -6.96 -4.67 21.14
CA ALA A 63 -6.41 -3.36 21.51
C ALA A 63 -5.94 -3.26 22.98
N ALA A 64 -6.51 -4.06 23.88
CA ALA A 64 -6.06 -4.18 25.27
C ALA A 64 -4.70 -4.88 25.39
N ALA A 65 -4.29 -5.71 24.45
CA ALA A 65 -2.94 -6.30 24.41
C ALA A 65 -1.90 -5.35 23.79
N ALA A 66 -2.33 -4.24 23.20
CA ALA A 66 -1.45 -3.23 22.60
C ALA A 66 -0.71 -2.36 23.66
N ALA A 67 -1.07 -2.49 24.94
CA ALA A 67 -0.44 -1.74 26.03
C ALA A 67 0.85 -2.39 26.56
N ALA A 68 1.17 -3.63 26.11
CA ALA A 68 2.42 -4.30 26.47
C ALA A 68 3.21 -4.63 25.21
N ALA A 69 4.53 -4.50 25.28
CA ALA A 69 5.42 -4.98 24.23
C ALA A 69 5.14 -6.47 23.99
N SER A 70 4.93 -6.84 22.74
CA SER A 70 4.60 -8.22 22.35
C SER A 70 5.51 -8.71 21.24
N GLN A 71 5.75 -10.01 21.26
CA GLN A 71 6.52 -10.71 20.24
C GLN A 71 5.69 -11.87 19.71
N TRP A 72 5.70 -12.10 18.40
CA TRP A 72 5.06 -13.26 17.78
C TRP A 72 5.84 -13.72 16.57
N THR A 73 5.71 -15.00 16.26
CA THR A 73 6.29 -15.57 15.05
C THR A 73 5.31 -15.44 13.90
N VAL A 74 5.76 -14.87 12.80
CA VAL A 74 5.08 -14.92 11.51
C VAL A 74 5.57 -16.21 10.83
N PRO A 75 4.68 -17.15 10.49
CA PRO A 75 5.09 -18.42 9.86
C PRO A 75 5.55 -18.21 8.42
N ASP A 76 6.29 -19.19 7.90
CA ASP A 76 6.54 -19.30 6.47
C ASP A 76 5.25 -19.30 5.68
N GLN A 77 5.26 -18.64 4.53
CA GLN A 77 4.11 -18.63 3.62
C GLN A 77 4.54 -18.69 2.16
N THR A 78 3.71 -19.29 1.32
CA THR A 78 3.89 -19.27 -0.12
C THR A 78 2.79 -18.46 -0.76
N GLY A 79 3.17 -17.40 -1.51
CA GLY A 79 2.24 -16.44 -2.07
C GLY A 79 1.79 -15.39 -1.05
N ALA A 80 2.11 -14.17 -1.31
CA ALA A 80 1.77 -13.01 -0.47
C ALA A 80 1.23 -11.86 -1.32
N GLY A 81 0.85 -10.77 -0.67
CA GLY A 81 0.52 -9.51 -1.30
C GLY A 81 -0.43 -9.63 -2.49
N LEU A 82 0.08 -9.41 -3.69
CA LEU A 82 -0.71 -9.36 -4.91
C LEU A 82 -1.29 -10.71 -5.33
N THR A 83 -0.68 -11.85 -4.96
CA THR A 83 -1.25 -13.17 -5.27
C THR A 83 -2.60 -13.38 -4.61
N GLN A 84 -2.82 -12.80 -3.44
CA GLN A 84 -4.07 -12.90 -2.70
C GLN A 84 -5.24 -12.18 -3.42
N MET A 85 -4.91 -11.27 -4.33
CA MET A 85 -5.89 -10.56 -5.15
C MET A 85 -6.28 -11.32 -6.42
N ILE A 86 -5.61 -12.45 -6.72
CA ILE A 86 -5.86 -13.26 -7.92
C ILE A 86 -6.92 -14.33 -7.60
N PRO A 87 -8.11 -14.28 -8.24
CA PRO A 87 -9.22 -15.16 -7.88
C PRO A 87 -9.07 -16.60 -8.39
N VAL A 88 -8.02 -16.91 -9.17
CA VAL A 88 -7.75 -18.21 -9.77
C VAL A 88 -6.45 -18.77 -9.22
N SER A 89 -6.55 -19.73 -8.29
CA SER A 89 -5.40 -20.29 -7.55
C SER A 89 -4.29 -20.84 -8.46
N ARG A 90 -4.64 -21.51 -9.58
CA ARG A 90 -3.66 -22.01 -10.54
C ARG A 90 -2.86 -20.90 -11.22
N ILE A 91 -3.48 -19.75 -11.45
CA ILE A 91 -2.78 -18.58 -12.02
C ILE A 91 -1.95 -17.91 -10.92
N ALA A 92 -2.50 -17.74 -9.72
CA ALA A 92 -1.78 -17.19 -8.57
C ALA A 92 -0.50 -18.01 -8.27
N ALA A 93 -0.60 -19.34 -8.29
CA ALA A 93 0.53 -20.24 -8.01
C ALA A 93 1.73 -20.06 -8.97
N ARG A 94 1.50 -19.58 -10.21
CA ARG A 94 2.58 -19.28 -11.16
C ARG A 94 3.49 -18.16 -10.67
N TYR A 95 2.92 -17.21 -9.92
CA TYR A 95 3.61 -16.00 -9.46
C TYR A 95 4.03 -16.10 -8.00
N ALA A 96 3.43 -17.02 -7.24
CA ALA A 96 3.68 -17.18 -5.83
C ALA A 96 5.16 -17.44 -5.54
N GLU A 97 5.66 -16.77 -4.51
CA GLU A 97 7.02 -16.92 -4.00
C GLU A 97 6.99 -17.39 -2.55
N PHE A 98 8.06 -18.05 -2.12
CA PHE A 98 8.23 -18.42 -0.73
C PHE A 98 8.73 -17.22 0.08
N HIS A 99 8.00 -16.87 1.12
CA HIS A 99 8.36 -15.84 2.08
C HIS A 99 8.74 -16.53 3.40
N PRO A 100 9.99 -16.41 3.84
CA PRO A 100 10.41 -17.00 5.10
C PRO A 100 9.67 -16.36 6.28
N GLY A 101 9.39 -17.15 7.28
CA GLY A 101 8.83 -16.66 8.53
C GLY A 101 9.85 -15.82 9.29
N TYR A 102 9.35 -14.96 10.14
CA TYR A 102 10.20 -14.07 10.95
C TYR A 102 9.58 -13.79 12.31
N VAL A 103 10.41 -13.31 13.23
CA VAL A 103 9.95 -12.84 14.53
C VAL A 103 9.58 -11.37 14.41
N SER A 104 8.32 -11.06 14.65
CA SER A 104 7.81 -9.70 14.68
C SER A 104 7.70 -9.21 16.12
N HIS A 105 8.04 -7.97 16.33
CA HIS A 105 7.91 -7.28 17.62
C HIS A 105 6.88 -6.17 17.52
N ARG A 106 6.28 -5.84 18.66
CA ARG A 106 5.41 -4.68 18.80
C ARG A 106 5.70 -4.01 20.13
N ASP A 107 6.09 -2.76 20.07
CA ASP A 107 6.29 -1.93 21.26
C ASP A 107 4.96 -1.42 21.86
N ALA A 108 5.04 -0.73 22.99
CA ALA A 108 3.88 -0.17 23.68
C ALA A 108 3.12 0.89 22.86
N PHE A 109 3.72 1.41 21.80
CA PHE A 109 3.10 2.39 20.89
C PHE A 109 2.53 1.75 19.62
N GLY A 110 2.72 0.42 19.49
CA GLY A 110 2.21 -0.37 18.38
C GLY A 110 3.07 -0.33 17.12
N TYR A 111 4.36 0.01 17.23
CA TYR A 111 5.34 -0.05 16.16
C TYR A 111 6.19 -1.32 16.24
N GLY A 112 6.82 -1.69 15.11
CA GLY A 112 7.54 -2.94 14.94
C GLY A 112 8.96 -2.93 15.52
N ASN A 113 9.11 -2.60 16.80
CA ASN A 113 10.41 -2.52 17.46
C ASN A 113 10.59 -3.57 18.55
N ALA A 114 11.78 -4.16 18.61
CA ALA A 114 12.22 -4.94 19.75
C ALA A 114 12.43 -4.03 20.99
N PRO A 115 12.40 -4.60 22.19
CA PRO A 115 12.77 -3.87 23.40
C PRO A 115 14.18 -3.27 23.27
N LEU A 116 14.34 -2.03 23.69
CA LEU A 116 15.64 -1.37 23.74
C LEU A 116 16.49 -1.96 24.86
N PRO A 117 17.78 -2.24 24.63
CA PRO A 117 18.69 -2.64 25.69
C PRO A 117 18.79 -1.58 26.81
N GLU A 118 19.04 -2.00 28.04
CA GLU A 118 19.17 -1.09 29.17
C GLU A 118 20.32 -0.10 28.96
N GLY A 119 20.03 1.19 29.15
CA GLY A 119 21.00 2.27 28.95
C GLY A 119 21.25 2.66 27.50
N ALA A 120 20.67 1.94 26.53
CA ALA A 120 20.76 2.32 25.12
C ALA A 120 19.72 3.40 24.76
N ARG A 121 19.99 4.13 23.67
CA ARG A 121 19.05 5.10 23.10
C ARG A 121 18.92 4.92 21.59
N HIS A 122 17.79 5.23 21.07
CA HIS A 122 17.61 5.28 19.60
C HIS A 122 18.35 6.48 19.04
N ARG A 123 19.34 6.23 18.20
CA ARG A 123 20.12 7.27 17.53
C ARG A 123 19.46 7.70 16.23
N VAL A 124 18.76 6.80 15.59
CA VAL A 124 18.04 7.00 14.34
C VAL A 124 16.57 6.63 14.50
N VAL A 125 15.66 7.40 13.94
CA VAL A 125 14.25 7.06 13.80
C VAL A 125 13.90 7.05 12.33
N MET A 126 13.23 5.99 11.87
CA MET A 126 12.77 5.85 10.48
C MET A 126 11.26 6.03 10.42
N LEU A 127 10.82 7.03 9.65
CA LEU A 127 9.41 7.36 9.41
C LEU A 127 9.00 6.85 8.03
N GLY A 128 7.81 6.26 7.93
CA GLY A 128 7.33 5.83 6.62
C GLY A 128 6.10 4.94 6.66
N ASP A 129 5.90 4.26 5.56
CA ASP A 129 4.79 3.37 5.29
C ASP A 129 5.18 1.88 5.37
N SER A 130 4.52 1.06 4.55
CA SER A 130 4.75 -0.38 4.47
C SER A 130 6.12 -0.77 3.92
N PHE A 131 6.81 0.11 3.18
CA PHE A 131 8.18 -0.17 2.73
C PHE A 131 9.17 -0.28 3.90
N MET A 132 8.93 0.43 4.99
CA MET A 132 9.76 0.32 6.20
C MET A 132 9.45 -0.91 7.04
N LEU A 133 8.42 -1.69 6.67
CA LEU A 133 8.08 -2.95 7.32
C LEU A 133 8.65 -4.13 6.54
N SER A 134 8.81 -5.27 7.20
CA SER A 134 9.29 -6.47 6.53
C SER A 134 8.13 -7.32 5.97
N LEU A 135 8.34 -7.89 4.77
CA LEU A 135 7.68 -9.10 4.29
C LEU A 135 8.70 -10.26 4.17
N GLY A 136 9.89 -10.10 4.74
CA GLY A 136 10.98 -11.04 4.75
C GLY A 136 11.58 -11.19 6.15
N THR A 137 12.87 -11.52 6.25
CA THR A 137 13.54 -11.84 7.51
C THR A 137 13.81 -10.61 8.37
N GLN A 138 13.95 -9.43 7.79
CA GLN A 138 14.23 -8.17 8.49
C GLN A 138 13.57 -6.97 7.82
N ASN A 139 13.44 -5.87 8.53
CA ASN A 139 13.06 -4.57 7.97
C ASN A 139 14.29 -3.64 7.82
N VAL A 140 14.13 -2.50 7.13
CA VAL A 140 15.26 -1.58 6.88
C VAL A 140 15.87 -1.03 8.17
N ALA A 141 15.06 -0.77 9.20
CA ALA A 141 15.58 -0.30 10.48
C ALA A 141 16.47 -1.35 11.17
N GLN A 142 16.08 -2.63 11.11
CA GLN A 142 16.88 -3.74 11.61
C GLN A 142 18.17 -3.94 10.81
N ALA A 143 18.08 -3.86 9.47
CA ALA A 143 19.25 -3.95 8.60
C ALA A 143 20.25 -2.81 8.87
N LEU A 144 19.76 -1.57 8.97
CA LEU A 144 20.56 -0.40 9.30
C LEU A 144 21.21 -0.50 10.68
N ALA A 145 20.46 -0.99 11.68
CA ALA A 145 20.96 -1.23 13.02
C ALA A 145 22.09 -2.27 13.02
N GLY A 146 21.93 -3.34 12.25
CA GLY A 146 22.94 -4.40 12.09
C GLY A 146 24.21 -3.91 11.41
N ILE A 147 24.11 -3.06 10.38
CA ILE A 147 25.27 -2.48 9.67
C ILE A 147 26.00 -1.51 10.58
N GLY A 148 25.28 -0.62 11.24
CA GLY A 148 25.88 0.48 11.99
C GLY A 148 26.21 0.15 13.46
N GLY A 149 25.76 -0.98 14.00
CA GLY A 149 25.88 -1.27 15.44
C GLY A 149 25.18 -0.24 16.32
N ILE A 150 24.08 0.33 15.85
CA ILE A 150 23.32 1.39 16.52
C ILE A 150 21.86 1.01 16.74
N GLU A 151 21.19 1.68 17.67
CA GLU A 151 19.78 1.47 17.91
C GLU A 151 18.94 2.37 16.96
N VAL A 152 18.11 1.73 16.14
CA VAL A 152 17.22 2.36 15.17
C VAL A 152 15.77 2.08 15.53
N TYR A 153 14.95 3.11 15.61
CA TYR A 153 13.52 2.99 15.87
C TYR A 153 12.73 3.03 14.56
N ASN A 154 11.92 2.02 14.31
CA ASN A 154 11.00 1.98 13.18
C ASN A 154 9.65 2.60 13.56
N HIS A 155 9.39 3.82 13.11
CA HIS A 155 8.14 4.57 13.30
C HIS A 155 7.28 4.53 12.04
N ALA A 156 7.09 3.35 11.48
CA ALA A 156 6.34 3.16 10.25
C ALA A 156 5.05 2.37 10.47
N LYS A 157 4.03 2.65 9.65
CA LYS A 157 2.78 1.86 9.61
C LYS A 157 2.29 1.63 8.19
N PRO A 158 1.70 0.45 7.91
CA PRO A 158 1.20 0.15 6.57
C PRO A 158 0.15 1.16 6.13
N GLY A 159 0.26 1.65 4.89
CA GLY A 159 -0.70 2.59 4.32
C GLY A 159 -0.79 3.93 5.05
N ALA A 160 0.28 4.32 5.75
CA ALA A 160 0.33 5.60 6.46
C ALA A 160 0.39 6.78 5.51
N GLY A 161 0.97 6.60 4.34
CA GLY A 161 1.36 7.69 3.47
C GLY A 161 2.48 8.54 4.08
N PRO A 162 2.95 9.57 3.37
CA PRO A 162 4.17 10.27 3.75
C PRO A 162 4.00 11.11 5.02
N PHE A 163 2.82 11.62 5.33
CA PHE A 163 2.64 12.64 6.36
C PHE A 163 2.16 12.15 7.72
N ARG A 164 1.39 11.05 7.76
CA ARG A 164 0.74 10.61 8.99
C ARG A 164 1.72 10.26 10.10
N GLU A 165 2.73 9.47 9.80
CA GLU A 165 3.71 9.07 10.80
C GLU A 165 4.72 10.18 11.08
N LEU A 166 5.04 11.02 10.09
CA LEU A 166 5.81 12.25 10.30
C LEU A 166 5.10 13.17 11.30
N GLY A 167 3.81 13.47 11.08
CA GLY A 167 3.03 14.31 11.98
C GLY A 167 2.96 13.74 13.40
N LYS A 168 2.71 12.44 13.55
CA LYS A 168 2.69 11.77 14.86
C LYS A 168 4.03 11.86 15.57
N PHE A 169 5.12 11.66 14.85
CA PHE A 169 6.46 11.76 15.42
C PHE A 169 6.77 13.16 15.92
N ILE A 170 6.52 14.18 15.09
CA ILE A 170 6.77 15.58 15.43
C ILE A 170 5.94 16.01 16.66
N LEU A 171 4.67 15.66 16.68
CA LEU A 171 3.71 16.12 17.69
C LEU A 171 3.82 15.34 19.01
N ALA A 172 4.14 14.07 18.98
CA ALA A 172 4.30 13.27 20.19
C ALA A 172 5.56 13.61 20.98
N ASP A 173 6.63 14.04 20.30
CA ASP A 173 7.97 14.44 20.84
C ASP A 173 8.43 13.60 22.05
N ARG A 174 8.30 12.26 21.91
CA ARG A 174 8.37 11.31 23.03
C ARG A 174 9.76 10.72 23.31
N PHE A 175 10.75 11.10 22.51
CA PHE A 175 12.11 10.60 22.68
C PHE A 175 12.93 11.58 23.53
N ASP A 176 13.48 11.07 24.63
CA ASP A 176 14.41 11.79 25.51
C ASP A 176 15.58 10.86 25.88
N PRO A 177 16.79 11.13 25.42
CA PRO A 177 17.14 12.19 24.46
C PRO A 177 16.57 11.93 23.06
N ARG A 178 16.36 13.02 22.32
CA ARG A 178 15.92 12.93 20.91
C ARG A 178 16.94 12.18 20.05
N PRO A 179 16.50 11.48 18.99
CA PRO A 179 17.40 10.85 18.03
C PRO A 179 18.25 11.91 17.31
N ASP A 180 19.46 11.53 16.93
CA ASP A 180 20.36 12.42 16.18
C ASP A 180 19.85 12.62 14.75
N VAL A 181 19.36 11.55 14.13
CA VAL A 181 18.89 11.49 12.74
C VAL A 181 17.45 11.00 12.66
N VAL A 182 16.67 11.66 11.82
CA VAL A 182 15.34 11.24 11.42
C VAL A 182 15.36 10.92 9.92
N VAL A 183 15.08 9.69 9.57
CA VAL A 183 14.95 9.24 8.17
C VAL A 183 13.49 9.29 7.78
N TRP A 184 13.17 10.00 6.72
CA TRP A 184 11.83 10.07 6.18
C TRP A 184 11.76 9.36 4.83
N ASN A 185 11.09 8.20 4.80
CA ASN A 185 10.84 7.45 3.59
C ASN A 185 9.75 8.11 2.75
N LEU A 186 10.04 8.26 1.46
CA LEU A 186 9.10 8.69 0.43
C LEU A 186 9.16 7.69 -0.73
N SER A 187 8.13 6.87 -0.86
CA SER A 187 8.02 5.95 -2.00
C SER A 187 7.53 6.67 -3.25
N GLY A 188 7.86 6.14 -4.43
CA GLY A 188 7.53 6.77 -5.71
C GLY A 188 6.07 7.20 -5.83
N ARG A 189 5.12 6.36 -5.42
CA ARG A 189 3.67 6.69 -5.45
C ARG A 189 3.25 7.78 -4.45
N GLU A 190 4.04 8.00 -3.39
CA GLU A 190 3.76 9.00 -2.38
C GLU A 190 4.18 10.41 -2.81
N LEU A 191 4.98 10.53 -3.85
CA LEU A 191 5.44 11.81 -4.40
C LEU A 191 4.33 12.60 -5.12
N GLY A 192 3.06 12.20 -4.96
CA GLY A 192 1.91 12.87 -5.57
C GLY A 192 1.75 14.32 -5.14
N ALA A 193 1.91 15.24 -6.06
CA ALA A 193 1.93 16.69 -5.86
C ALA A 193 0.82 17.27 -4.95
N PRO A 194 -0.46 16.83 -4.98
CA PRO A 194 -1.49 17.42 -4.15
C PRO A 194 -1.24 17.27 -2.65
N LEU A 195 -0.55 16.23 -2.23
CA LEU A 195 -0.21 15.97 -0.83
C LEU A 195 0.85 16.96 -0.33
N PHE A 196 1.86 17.26 -1.16
CA PHE A 196 2.95 18.14 -0.81
C PHE A 196 2.59 19.64 -0.86
N LEU A 197 1.53 20.02 -1.57
CA LEU A 197 1.14 21.42 -1.72
C LEU A 197 0.19 21.93 -0.63
N ARG A 198 -0.36 21.07 0.24
CA ARG A 198 -1.49 21.41 1.10
C ARG A 198 -1.28 21.19 2.61
N GLN A 199 -0.14 20.65 3.03
CA GLN A 199 0.08 20.31 4.43
C GLN A 199 0.69 21.49 5.21
N PRO A 200 0.10 21.91 6.33
CA PRO A 200 0.61 23.01 7.15
C PRO A 200 1.74 22.52 8.08
N VAL A 201 2.85 22.05 7.50
CA VAL A 201 3.97 21.42 8.24
C VAL A 201 4.57 22.37 9.29
N GLU A 202 4.66 23.65 8.98
CA GLU A 202 5.16 24.66 9.95
C GLU A 202 4.34 24.67 11.25
N ALA A 203 3.01 24.49 11.15
CA ALA A 203 2.14 24.43 12.31
C ALA A 203 2.43 23.20 13.19
N TRP A 204 2.95 22.11 12.63
CA TRP A 204 3.26 20.91 13.42
C TRP A 204 4.45 21.11 14.36
N PHE A 205 5.45 21.88 13.93
CA PHE A 205 6.61 22.22 14.78
C PHE A 205 6.31 23.27 15.82
N GLN A 206 5.26 24.08 15.64
CA GLN A 206 4.93 25.21 16.48
C GLN A 206 3.85 24.92 17.54
N LYS A 207 3.03 23.90 17.34
CA LYS A 207 1.82 23.67 18.19
C LYS A 207 1.60 22.22 18.56
N ILE A 208 1.67 21.95 19.85
CA ILE A 208 1.22 20.69 20.46
C ILE A 208 -0.32 20.52 20.29
N ASP A 209 -1.07 21.60 20.27
CA ASP A 209 -2.55 21.60 20.13
C ASP A 209 -3.06 21.03 18.77
N VAL A 210 -2.22 20.99 17.76
CA VAL A 210 -2.56 20.37 16.47
C VAL A 210 -2.74 18.85 16.61
N TRP A 211 -2.05 18.22 17.58
CA TRP A 211 -2.20 16.79 17.86
C TRP A 211 -3.60 16.41 18.30
N ASP A 212 -4.19 17.20 19.21
CA ASP A 212 -5.56 16.97 19.65
C ASP A 212 -6.58 17.21 18.54
N ALA A 213 -6.32 18.16 17.64
CA ALA A 213 -7.13 18.38 16.44
C ALA A 213 -6.98 17.23 15.46
N TYR A 214 -5.75 16.70 15.27
CA TYR A 214 -5.47 15.54 14.40
C TYR A 214 -6.08 14.26 15.00
N GLN A 215 -5.90 14.00 16.29
CA GLN A 215 -6.54 12.87 16.96
C GLN A 215 -8.07 12.95 16.93
N ARG A 216 -8.64 14.16 17.07
CA ARG A 216 -10.08 14.37 16.91
C ARG A 216 -10.57 14.17 15.48
N ALA A 217 -9.75 14.47 14.49
CA ALA A 217 -10.05 14.21 13.07
C ALA A 217 -9.91 12.72 12.73
N GLU A 218 -8.96 12.01 13.34
CA GLU A 218 -8.80 10.53 13.22
C GLU A 218 -9.76 9.77 14.14
N ALA A 219 -10.12 10.32 15.29
CA ALA A 219 -11.21 9.78 16.11
C ALA A 219 -12.47 9.85 15.24
N LYS A 220 -12.85 8.70 14.69
CA LYS A 220 -14.09 8.56 13.93
C LYS A 220 -15.17 9.27 14.74
N PRO A 221 -15.85 10.27 14.17
CA PRO A 221 -16.89 10.96 14.91
C PRO A 221 -17.80 9.89 15.52
N HIS A 222 -18.18 10.05 16.80
CA HIS A 222 -19.22 9.23 17.40
C HIS A 222 -20.50 9.48 16.60
N VAL A 223 -20.64 8.71 15.52
CA VAL A 223 -21.69 8.90 14.56
C VAL A 223 -22.97 8.48 15.25
N ARG A 224 -23.88 9.42 15.45
CA ARG A 224 -25.22 9.12 15.93
C ARG A 224 -25.84 8.10 14.99
N TRP A 225 -26.24 6.95 15.52
CA TRP A 225 -26.75 5.80 14.78
C TRP A 225 -27.81 6.16 13.72
N GLY A 226 -28.61 7.21 13.94
CA GLY A 226 -29.60 7.71 12.98
C GLY A 226 -29.04 8.35 11.70
N GLN A 227 -27.77 8.80 11.71
CA GLN A 227 -27.11 9.36 10.53
C GLN A 227 -26.28 8.31 9.78
N LEU A 228 -25.96 7.19 10.45
CA LEU A 228 -25.17 6.10 9.89
C LEU A 228 -25.96 5.20 8.95
N ALA A 229 -27.23 4.96 9.21
CA ALA A 229 -28.01 3.96 8.49
C ALA A 229 -28.01 4.16 6.95
N PRO A 230 -28.26 5.35 6.38
CA PRO A 230 -28.27 5.52 4.93
C PRO A 230 -26.88 5.54 4.30
N ALA A 231 -25.85 6.04 5.00
CA ALA A 231 -24.47 6.10 4.48
C ALA A 231 -23.77 4.74 4.59
N MET A 232 -23.98 4.03 5.70
CA MET A 232 -23.49 2.64 5.87
C MET A 232 -24.22 1.67 4.95
N LEU A 233 -25.53 1.81 4.74
CA LEU A 233 -26.26 1.02 3.78
C LEU A 233 -25.75 1.22 2.36
N ARG A 234 -25.40 2.46 1.95
CA ARG A 234 -24.83 2.72 0.63
C ARG A 234 -23.40 2.22 0.48
N LYS A 235 -22.56 2.35 1.52
CA LYS A 235 -21.15 2.00 1.46
C LYS A 235 -20.88 0.54 1.82
N ALA A 236 -21.65 -0.04 2.74
CA ALA A 236 -21.52 -1.42 3.18
C ALA A 236 -22.34 -2.41 2.33
N TRP A 237 -23.41 -1.94 1.67
CA TRP A 237 -24.31 -2.78 0.90
C TRP A 237 -23.61 -3.65 -0.16
N PRO A 238 -22.73 -3.12 -1.04
CA PRO A 238 -22.03 -3.95 -2.01
C PRO A 238 -20.98 -4.89 -1.39
N ASN A 239 -20.45 -4.53 -0.23
CA ASN A 239 -19.33 -5.25 0.40
C ASN A 239 -19.76 -6.29 1.42
N THR A 240 -20.99 -6.22 1.93
CA THR A 240 -21.52 -7.16 2.93
C THR A 240 -22.44 -8.23 2.34
N SER A 241 -22.86 -8.07 1.08
CA SER A 241 -23.70 -9.07 0.41
C SER A 241 -22.89 -10.28 -0.01
N LEU A 242 -23.27 -11.46 0.50
CA LEU A 242 -22.68 -12.75 0.11
C LEU A 242 -22.86 -13.01 -1.39
N LEU A 243 -24.04 -12.73 -1.92
CA LEU A 243 -24.34 -12.93 -3.35
C LEU A 243 -23.54 -11.97 -4.23
N ALA A 244 -23.44 -10.70 -3.85
CA ALA A 244 -22.61 -9.72 -4.55
C ALA A 244 -21.12 -10.10 -4.47
N TYR A 245 -20.65 -10.59 -3.34
CA TYR A 245 -19.31 -11.11 -3.18
C TYR A 245 -19.05 -12.32 -4.08
N ALA A 246 -19.90 -13.35 -3.97
CA ALA A 246 -19.78 -14.56 -4.80
C ALA A 246 -19.88 -14.26 -6.31
N GLY A 247 -20.79 -13.37 -6.69
CA GLY A 247 -20.94 -12.91 -8.08
C GLY A 247 -19.67 -12.18 -8.58
N ARG A 248 -19.11 -11.29 -7.79
CA ARG A 248 -17.83 -10.62 -8.12
C ARG A 248 -16.68 -11.61 -8.25
N GLN A 249 -16.58 -12.58 -7.32
CA GLN A 249 -15.53 -13.61 -7.36
C GLN A 249 -15.67 -14.50 -8.59
N LEU A 250 -16.89 -14.96 -8.89
CA LEU A 250 -17.14 -15.75 -10.09
C LEU A 250 -16.83 -14.95 -11.35
N TRP A 251 -17.29 -13.72 -11.44
CA TRP A 251 -17.02 -12.85 -12.59
C TRP A 251 -15.54 -12.55 -12.76
N ALA A 252 -14.83 -12.27 -11.67
CA ALA A 252 -13.39 -12.09 -11.70
C ALA A 252 -12.63 -13.34 -12.19
N ARG A 253 -13.10 -14.54 -11.79
CA ARG A 253 -12.56 -15.82 -12.30
C ARG A 253 -12.81 -15.99 -13.78
N VAL A 254 -14.01 -15.71 -14.27
CA VAL A 254 -14.37 -15.78 -15.69
C VAL A 254 -13.51 -14.80 -16.50
N LYS A 255 -13.41 -13.56 -16.06
CA LYS A 255 -12.57 -12.53 -16.70
C LYS A 255 -11.12 -13.02 -16.84
N LEU A 256 -10.51 -13.45 -15.76
CA LEU A 256 -9.12 -13.88 -15.78
C LEU A 256 -8.91 -15.19 -16.55
N ALA A 257 -9.75 -16.21 -16.34
CA ALA A 257 -9.56 -17.54 -16.93
C ALA A 257 -9.94 -17.61 -18.41
N VAL A 258 -10.99 -16.88 -18.81
CA VAL A 258 -11.58 -16.95 -20.15
C VAL A 258 -11.16 -15.75 -21.00
N LEU A 259 -11.34 -14.53 -20.46
CA LEU A 259 -11.08 -13.29 -21.20
C LEU A 259 -9.63 -12.83 -21.09
N ARG A 260 -8.81 -13.47 -20.24
CA ARG A 260 -7.42 -13.08 -19.95
C ARG A 260 -7.30 -11.67 -19.38
N GLU A 261 -8.36 -11.14 -18.81
CA GLU A 261 -8.37 -9.85 -18.13
C GLU A 261 -7.92 -10.00 -16.67
N TRP A 262 -6.84 -9.32 -16.31
CA TRP A 262 -6.34 -9.27 -14.95
C TRP A 262 -7.35 -8.55 -14.01
N PRO A 263 -7.33 -8.87 -12.69
CA PRO A 263 -8.05 -8.08 -11.70
C PRO A 263 -7.70 -6.60 -11.79
N ARG A 264 -8.61 -5.74 -11.32
CA ARG A 264 -8.46 -4.28 -11.44
C ARG A 264 -7.12 -3.76 -10.92
N ASP A 265 -6.66 -4.34 -9.82
CA ASP A 265 -5.53 -3.82 -9.06
C ASP A 265 -4.21 -4.57 -9.32
N VAL A 266 -4.23 -5.64 -10.10
CA VAL A 266 -3.06 -6.49 -10.37
C VAL A 266 -2.82 -6.64 -11.87
N LEU A 267 -1.55 -6.62 -12.27
CA LEU A 267 -1.06 -6.98 -13.59
C LEU A 267 -0.01 -8.08 -13.43
N GLY A 268 -0.19 -9.22 -14.10
CA GLY A 268 0.87 -10.22 -14.24
C GLY A 268 1.61 -10.01 -15.55
N ALA A 269 2.92 -10.00 -15.47
CA ALA A 269 3.81 -9.89 -16.63
C ALA A 269 5.03 -10.80 -16.47
N GLU A 270 5.76 -10.98 -17.55
CA GLU A 270 6.98 -11.78 -17.61
C GLU A 270 8.17 -10.83 -17.65
N ASP A 271 8.95 -10.80 -16.58
CA ASP A 271 10.22 -10.07 -16.58
C ASP A 271 11.25 -10.87 -17.38
N PRO A 272 11.95 -10.26 -18.36
CA PRO A 272 12.91 -10.96 -19.19
C PRO A 272 14.05 -11.65 -18.42
N GLN A 273 14.40 -11.14 -17.25
CA GLN A 273 15.50 -11.63 -16.42
C GLN A 273 15.02 -12.50 -15.25
N PHE A 274 13.89 -12.16 -14.65
CA PHE A 274 13.43 -12.76 -13.38
C PHE A 274 12.18 -13.63 -13.52
N GLY A 275 11.62 -13.74 -14.74
CA GLY A 275 10.44 -14.55 -15.02
C GLY A 275 9.12 -13.90 -14.55
N PRO A 276 8.11 -14.70 -14.18
CA PRO A 276 6.78 -14.17 -13.89
C PRO A 276 6.76 -13.28 -12.64
N MET A 277 6.21 -12.07 -12.78
CA MET A 277 6.07 -11.07 -11.71
C MET A 277 4.67 -10.46 -11.72
N LEU A 278 4.20 -10.06 -10.53
CA LEU A 278 2.98 -9.29 -10.34
C LEU A 278 3.32 -7.82 -10.07
N PHE A 279 2.52 -6.93 -10.62
CA PHE A 279 2.65 -5.48 -10.51
C PHE A 279 1.35 -4.88 -9.97
N TYR A 280 1.47 -3.80 -9.21
CA TYR A 280 0.31 -3.09 -8.66
C TYR A 280 -0.17 -2.03 -9.66
N ARG A 281 -1.36 -2.20 -10.20
CA ARG A 281 -1.89 -1.32 -11.27
C ARG A 281 -2.10 0.12 -10.83
N GLU A 282 -2.31 0.38 -9.56
CA GLU A 282 -2.39 1.74 -9.07
C GLU A 282 -1.11 2.52 -9.33
N ASN A 283 0.06 1.87 -9.12
CA ASN A 283 1.34 2.47 -9.43
C ASN A 283 1.45 2.85 -10.91
N LEU A 284 1.01 1.96 -11.81
CA LEU A 284 0.99 2.25 -13.26
C LEU A 284 0.06 3.41 -13.65
N ARG A 285 -0.92 3.74 -12.80
CA ARG A 285 -1.81 4.89 -13.02
C ARG A 285 -1.28 6.19 -12.41
N VAL A 286 -0.66 6.10 -11.24
CA VAL A 286 -0.21 7.27 -10.47
C VAL A 286 1.15 7.76 -10.92
N LEU A 287 2.13 6.87 -11.03
CA LEU A 287 3.52 7.23 -11.34
C LEU A 287 3.70 8.03 -12.65
N PRO A 288 3.00 7.73 -13.76
CA PRO A 288 3.11 8.54 -14.98
C PRO A 288 2.63 9.99 -14.85
N GLN A 289 1.84 10.28 -13.82
CA GLN A 289 1.33 11.63 -13.56
C GLN A 289 2.31 12.48 -12.73
N LEU A 290 3.36 11.85 -12.20
CA LEU A 290 4.37 12.46 -11.35
C LEU A 290 5.60 12.81 -12.19
N GLY A 291 5.54 13.94 -12.89
CA GLY A 291 6.66 14.44 -13.67
C GLY A 291 7.58 15.37 -12.89
N PRO A 292 8.78 15.66 -13.45
CA PRO A 292 9.67 16.71 -12.94
C PRO A 292 9.00 18.11 -13.01
N GLY A 293 9.71 19.14 -12.57
CA GLY A 293 9.24 20.53 -12.57
C GLY A 293 8.43 20.88 -11.31
N GLU A 294 7.17 21.33 -11.46
CA GLU A 294 6.37 21.79 -10.32
C GLU A 294 6.21 20.76 -9.20
N ASN A 295 6.11 19.47 -9.55
CA ASN A 295 6.02 18.39 -8.59
C ASN A 295 7.30 18.28 -7.75
N ALA A 296 8.47 18.22 -8.40
CA ALA A 296 9.75 18.15 -7.73
C ALA A 296 9.97 19.37 -6.83
N GLN A 297 9.74 20.56 -7.35
CA GLN A 297 9.84 21.80 -6.59
C GLN A 297 8.90 21.87 -5.39
N GLY A 298 7.66 21.35 -5.53
CA GLY A 298 6.71 21.25 -4.44
C GLY A 298 7.20 20.34 -3.32
N ILE A 299 7.77 19.19 -3.69
CA ILE A 299 8.36 18.23 -2.75
C ILE A 299 9.58 18.86 -2.05
N VAL A 300 10.51 19.44 -2.81
CA VAL A 300 11.71 20.08 -2.26
C VAL A 300 11.36 21.17 -1.25
N ARG A 301 10.41 22.07 -1.59
CA ARG A 301 9.96 23.12 -0.65
C ARG A 301 9.39 22.54 0.64
N MET A 302 8.55 21.52 0.54
CA MET A 302 7.95 20.88 1.71
C MET A 302 8.99 20.20 2.58
N VAL A 303 9.88 19.41 1.96
CA VAL A 303 10.95 18.70 2.68
C VAL A 303 11.90 19.69 3.34
N ALA A 304 12.25 20.78 2.68
CA ALA A 304 13.08 21.84 3.26
C ALA A 304 12.46 22.45 4.53
N GLN A 305 11.16 22.69 4.55
CA GLN A 305 10.43 23.14 5.74
C GLN A 305 10.49 22.11 6.88
N VAL A 306 10.31 20.83 6.56
CA VAL A 306 10.42 19.74 7.53
C VAL A 306 11.84 19.66 8.09
N ALA A 307 12.85 19.75 7.22
CA ALA A 307 14.26 19.70 7.60
C ALA A 307 14.63 20.87 8.53
N GLU A 308 14.14 22.07 8.24
CA GLU A 308 14.34 23.24 9.11
C GLU A 308 13.71 23.05 10.49
N GLY A 309 12.50 22.51 10.54
CA GLY A 309 11.83 22.18 11.80
C GLY A 309 12.63 21.17 12.65
N PHE A 310 13.21 20.13 12.03
CA PHE A 310 14.08 19.18 12.74
C PHE A 310 15.42 19.81 13.15
N ARG A 311 16.01 20.63 12.29
CA ARG A 311 17.25 21.37 12.63
C ARG A 311 17.04 22.26 13.86
N GLY A 312 15.89 22.95 13.97
CA GLY A 312 15.50 23.71 15.14
C GLY A 312 15.40 22.89 16.44
N ARG A 313 15.29 21.56 16.32
CA ARG A 313 15.27 20.60 17.44
C ARG A 313 16.62 19.91 17.67
N GLY A 314 17.67 20.31 16.94
CA GLY A 314 18.98 19.69 17.01
C GLY A 314 19.09 18.32 16.31
N GLN A 315 18.14 18.00 15.43
CA GLN A 315 18.07 16.75 14.68
C GLN A 315 18.37 16.97 13.19
N VAL A 316 18.90 15.98 12.52
CA VAL A 316 19.09 16.02 11.06
C VAL A 316 18.03 15.16 10.38
N LEU A 317 17.35 15.75 9.40
CA LEU A 317 16.47 14.98 8.49
C LEU A 317 17.30 14.41 7.35
N VAL A 318 17.12 13.12 7.10
CA VAL A 318 17.59 12.43 5.89
C VAL A 318 16.35 11.95 5.12
N VAL A 319 16.27 12.24 3.83
CA VAL A 319 15.18 11.73 2.98
C VAL A 319 15.63 10.45 2.29
N LEU A 320 14.81 9.43 2.34
CA LEU A 320 15.01 8.17 1.61
C LEU A 320 13.97 8.10 0.48
N LEU A 321 14.43 8.28 -0.77
CA LEU A 321 13.59 8.14 -1.95
C LEU A 321 13.59 6.68 -2.40
N VAL A 322 12.42 6.05 -2.35
CA VAL A 322 12.26 4.62 -2.66
C VAL A 322 11.55 4.44 -3.99
N PRO A 323 12.19 3.86 -5.01
CA PRO A 323 11.52 3.55 -6.27
C PRO A 323 10.47 2.45 -6.08
N GLU A 324 9.40 2.53 -6.86
CA GLU A 324 8.42 1.45 -6.93
C GLU A 324 8.95 0.31 -7.82
N LYS A 325 8.47 -0.90 -7.56
CA LYS A 325 8.80 -2.10 -8.35
C LYS A 325 8.63 -1.87 -9.86
N GLU A 326 7.56 -1.17 -10.24
CA GLU A 326 7.22 -0.83 -11.62
C GLU A 326 8.28 0.05 -12.30
N GLN A 327 8.96 0.90 -11.54
CA GLN A 327 10.03 1.78 -12.03
C GLN A 327 11.37 1.05 -12.23
N ILE A 328 11.56 -0.06 -11.52
CA ILE A 328 12.79 -0.87 -11.60
C ILE A 328 12.65 -1.99 -12.64
N HIS A 329 11.49 -2.64 -12.70
CA HIS A 329 11.18 -3.76 -13.59
C HIS A 329 10.39 -3.33 -14.84
N THR A 330 10.69 -2.15 -15.38
CA THR A 330 9.97 -1.58 -16.54
C THR A 330 9.97 -2.51 -17.76
N ALA A 331 11.06 -3.26 -17.99
CA ALA A 331 11.19 -4.18 -19.12
C ALA A 331 10.13 -5.32 -19.12
N ALA A 332 9.53 -5.62 -17.98
CA ALA A 332 8.44 -6.58 -17.85
C ALA A 332 7.09 -6.03 -18.31
N LEU A 333 6.93 -4.71 -18.37
CA LEU A 333 5.67 -4.04 -18.58
C LEU A 333 5.36 -3.84 -20.07
N PRO A 334 4.09 -3.63 -20.47
CA PRO A 334 3.72 -3.22 -21.81
C PRO A 334 4.45 -1.93 -22.24
N ALA A 335 4.79 -1.82 -23.53
CA ALA A 335 5.56 -0.69 -24.07
C ALA A 335 4.98 0.69 -23.74
N GLY A 336 3.64 0.81 -23.69
CA GLY A 336 2.98 2.06 -23.29
C GLY A 336 3.25 2.43 -21.83
N ASP A 337 3.24 1.45 -20.93
CA ASP A 337 3.54 1.66 -19.51
C ASP A 337 5.04 1.96 -19.30
N GLN A 338 5.93 1.28 -20.04
CA GLN A 338 7.37 1.59 -20.02
C GLN A 338 7.65 3.06 -20.37
N ALA A 339 7.07 3.53 -21.49
CA ALA A 339 7.22 4.92 -21.94
C ALA A 339 6.63 5.93 -20.90
N ALA A 340 5.51 5.58 -20.29
CA ALA A 340 4.86 6.40 -19.29
C ALA A 340 5.68 6.51 -17.98
N LEU A 341 6.38 5.44 -17.59
CA LEU A 341 7.22 5.41 -16.39
C LEU A 341 8.61 6.03 -16.58
N ALA A 342 9.00 6.34 -17.81
CA ALA A 342 10.32 6.93 -18.10
C ALA A 342 10.55 8.31 -17.44
N VAL A 343 9.50 8.96 -16.95
CA VAL A 343 9.58 10.24 -16.21
C VAL A 343 10.10 10.08 -14.77
N GLY A 344 9.98 8.87 -14.21
CA GLY A 344 10.32 8.61 -12.80
C GLY A 344 11.76 8.93 -12.43
N PRO A 345 12.78 8.43 -13.14
CA PRO A 345 14.18 8.73 -12.85
C PRO A 345 14.50 10.23 -12.88
N ALA A 346 13.92 10.98 -13.82
CA ALA A 346 14.12 12.43 -13.90
C ALA A 346 13.49 13.17 -12.72
N LEU A 347 12.33 12.73 -12.25
CA LEU A 347 11.70 13.28 -11.04
C LEU A 347 12.57 13.06 -9.80
N PHE A 348 13.08 11.83 -9.61
CA PHE A 348 13.96 11.50 -8.47
C PHE A 348 15.23 12.34 -8.51
N ALA A 349 15.90 12.42 -9.65
CA ALA A 349 17.12 13.22 -9.81
C ALA A 349 16.89 14.73 -9.56
N GLU A 350 15.73 15.27 -9.96
CA GLU A 350 15.41 16.69 -9.70
C GLU A 350 15.12 16.93 -8.21
N ILE A 351 14.45 16.01 -7.53
CA ILE A 351 14.23 16.07 -6.08
C ILE A 351 15.56 15.98 -5.35
N ASP A 352 16.40 15.04 -5.72
CA ASP A 352 17.75 14.84 -5.14
C ASP A 352 18.58 16.11 -5.23
N ALA A 353 18.79 16.62 -6.44
CA ALA A 353 19.53 17.87 -6.67
C ALA A 353 18.92 19.08 -5.93
N GLY A 354 17.59 19.15 -5.88
CA GLY A 354 16.90 20.24 -5.17
C GLY A 354 17.08 20.16 -3.65
N LEU A 355 17.09 18.98 -3.07
CA LEU A 355 17.31 18.76 -1.63
C LEU A 355 18.77 19.01 -1.24
N GLU A 356 19.73 18.56 -2.06
CA GLU A 356 21.15 18.87 -1.87
C GLU A 356 21.39 20.37 -1.88
N ALA A 357 20.77 21.10 -2.83
CA ALA A 357 20.91 22.56 -2.94
C ALA A 357 20.42 23.32 -1.70
N VAL A 358 19.49 22.76 -0.93
CA VAL A 358 19.00 23.34 0.34
C VAL A 358 19.66 22.71 1.58
N GLY A 359 20.69 21.88 1.38
CA GLY A 359 21.46 21.27 2.48
C GLY A 359 20.68 20.22 3.26
N THR A 360 19.74 19.52 2.63
CA THR A 360 19.01 18.40 3.21
C THR A 360 19.58 17.10 2.65
N PRO A 361 20.20 16.23 3.47
CA PRO A 361 20.69 14.94 3.03
C PRO A 361 19.59 14.08 2.41
N VAL A 362 19.89 13.46 1.27
CA VAL A 362 18.97 12.59 0.54
C VAL A 362 19.69 11.32 0.10
N VAL A 363 18.97 10.22 0.07
CA VAL A 363 19.39 8.94 -0.49
C VAL A 363 18.42 8.58 -1.58
N ASP A 364 18.81 8.76 -2.83
CA ASP A 364 18.06 8.30 -3.99
C ASP A 364 18.44 6.83 -4.31
N LEU A 365 17.53 5.91 -4.03
CA LEU A 365 17.75 4.48 -4.29
C LEU A 365 17.57 4.10 -5.76
N MET A 366 17.06 4.98 -6.63
CA MET A 366 16.78 4.66 -8.02
C MET A 366 18.03 4.17 -8.79
N PRO A 367 19.18 4.88 -8.76
CA PRO A 367 20.39 4.45 -9.48
C PRO A 367 20.94 3.13 -8.95
N ALA A 368 21.06 2.96 -7.63
CA ALA A 368 21.59 1.75 -7.02
C ALA A 368 20.71 0.53 -7.30
N PHE A 369 19.38 0.69 -7.26
CA PHE A 369 18.43 -0.36 -7.55
C PHE A 369 18.44 -0.76 -9.04
N GLN A 370 18.50 0.21 -9.94
CA GLN A 370 18.66 -0.06 -11.38
C GLN A 370 19.96 -0.80 -11.69
N GLN A 371 21.07 -0.35 -11.11
CA GLN A 371 22.38 -1.00 -11.30
C GLN A 371 22.38 -2.45 -10.78
N ALA A 372 21.90 -2.68 -9.56
CA ALA A 372 21.85 -4.01 -8.96
C ALA A 372 20.94 -4.94 -9.76
N THR A 373 19.79 -4.43 -10.24
CA THR A 373 18.87 -5.20 -11.08
C THR A 373 19.49 -5.55 -12.43
N ALA A 374 20.21 -4.61 -13.08
CA ALA A 374 20.94 -4.89 -14.32
C ALA A 374 22.04 -5.95 -14.14
N GLN A 375 22.59 -6.08 -12.93
CA GLN A 375 23.57 -7.12 -12.56
C GLN A 375 22.92 -8.47 -12.20
N GLY A 376 21.61 -8.62 -12.34
CA GLY A 376 20.89 -9.88 -12.05
C GLY A 376 20.43 -10.02 -10.61
N ARG A 377 20.49 -8.97 -9.81
CA ARG A 377 20.03 -8.98 -8.42
C ARG A 377 18.57 -8.54 -8.35
N ARG A 378 17.66 -9.47 -8.01
CA ARG A 378 16.24 -9.14 -7.83
C ARG A 378 16.04 -8.49 -6.47
N LEU A 379 15.45 -7.29 -6.46
CA LEU A 379 15.29 -6.47 -5.25
C LEU A 379 13.84 -6.41 -4.72
N TYR A 380 12.89 -6.93 -5.48
CA TYR A 380 11.47 -6.97 -5.12
C TYR A 380 10.95 -8.40 -5.11
N TRP A 381 9.96 -8.67 -4.27
CA TRP A 381 9.22 -9.93 -4.31
C TRP A 381 8.48 -10.06 -5.66
N ARG A 382 8.44 -11.27 -6.23
CA ARG A 382 7.70 -11.49 -7.49
C ARG A 382 6.21 -11.28 -7.34
N ASP A 383 5.67 -11.65 -6.19
CA ASP A 383 4.25 -11.71 -5.87
C ASP A 383 3.75 -10.57 -4.97
N ASP A 384 4.62 -9.61 -4.65
CA ASP A 384 4.29 -8.44 -3.85
C ASP A 384 4.87 -7.15 -4.47
N THR A 385 4.35 -6.00 -4.05
CA THR A 385 4.83 -4.69 -4.49
C THR A 385 6.08 -4.21 -3.75
N HIS A 386 6.39 -4.82 -2.61
CA HIS A 386 7.49 -4.40 -1.76
C HIS A 386 8.81 -5.06 -2.14
N TRP A 387 9.88 -4.47 -1.70
CA TRP A 387 11.22 -5.04 -1.80
C TRP A 387 11.36 -6.34 -0.99
N ASN A 388 12.30 -7.17 -1.41
CA ASN A 388 12.71 -8.39 -0.70
C ASN A 388 13.92 -8.10 0.22
N ASP A 389 14.44 -9.12 0.90
CA ASP A 389 15.59 -8.98 1.79
C ASP A 389 16.83 -8.39 1.10
N ALA A 390 17.03 -8.67 -0.19
CA ALA A 390 18.14 -8.09 -0.96
C ALA A 390 17.93 -6.59 -1.23
N GLY A 391 16.69 -6.17 -1.49
CA GLY A 391 16.34 -4.76 -1.63
C GLY A 391 16.46 -4.00 -0.31
N ILE A 392 16.00 -4.61 0.78
CA ILE A 392 16.13 -4.06 2.15
C ILE A 392 17.61 -3.87 2.51
N GLN A 393 18.43 -4.88 2.25
CA GLN A 393 19.85 -4.82 2.56
C GLN A 393 20.56 -3.71 1.78
N LEU A 394 20.32 -3.62 0.46
CA LEU A 394 20.89 -2.55 -0.37
C LEU A 394 20.43 -1.16 0.10
N ALA A 395 19.14 -1.01 0.40
CA ALA A 395 18.62 0.27 0.90
C ALA A 395 19.26 0.68 2.24
N ALA A 396 19.52 -0.28 3.13
CA ALA A 396 20.20 -0.01 4.40
C ALA A 396 21.68 0.33 4.22
N GLU A 397 22.36 -0.30 3.26
CA GLU A 397 23.76 0.02 2.91
C GLU A 397 23.90 1.45 2.37
N GLU A 398 23.07 1.83 1.39
CA GLU A 398 23.06 3.18 0.84
C GLU A 398 22.68 4.23 1.91
N LEU A 399 21.70 3.88 2.76
CA LEU A 399 21.29 4.77 3.85
C LEU A 399 22.38 4.92 4.90
N TRP A 400 23.15 3.87 5.21
CA TRP A 400 24.23 3.95 6.18
C TRP A 400 25.32 4.94 5.76
N HIS A 401 25.68 4.97 4.49
CA HIS A 401 26.65 5.93 3.96
C HIS A 401 26.25 7.40 4.20
N ALA A 402 24.95 7.68 4.17
CA ALA A 402 24.43 9.03 4.44
C ALA A 402 24.26 9.32 5.94
N VAL A 403 23.94 8.32 6.75
CA VAL A 403 23.62 8.47 8.18
C VAL A 403 24.87 8.49 9.04
N GLU A 404 25.86 7.61 8.78
CA GLU A 404 27.08 7.47 9.59
C GLU A 404 27.78 8.81 9.88
N PRO A 405 28.02 9.70 8.89
CA PRO A 405 28.69 10.99 9.15
C PRO A 405 27.89 11.96 10.02
N LEU A 406 26.58 11.73 10.15
CA LEU A 406 25.66 12.58 10.91
C LEU A 406 25.53 12.16 12.38
N LEU A 407 26.01 10.97 12.72
CA LEU A 407 25.96 10.46 14.09
C LEU A 407 27.10 11.09 14.92
N LYS A 408 26.74 11.82 15.94
CA LYS A 408 27.67 12.52 16.86
C LYS A 408 28.10 11.62 18.01
#